data_d0e0b2937b70b26c2edcbcc734392a9c
#
_entry.id   d0e0b2937b70b26c2edcbcc734392a9c
#
_cell.length_a   1.000
_cell.length_b   1.000
_cell.length_c   1.000
_cell.angle_alpha   90.00
_cell.angle_beta   90.00
_cell.angle_gamma   90.00
#
_symmetry.space_group_name_H-M   'P 1'
#
loop_
_entity.id
_entity.type
_entity.pdbx_description
1 polymer ?
#
loop_
_entity_poly.entity_id
_entity_poly.type
_entity_poly.pdbx_seq_one_letter_code
_entity_poly.pdbx_strand_id
1 'polypeptide(L)'
;PEALNYIQKRGLNKNIIEEFKLGYVPWKNNFHEFLLKKYSEEDINLTGLYFKNDKTGKYIDRFNSRIIFPVNNITGDTIAFGGRIIRESKLAKYINSPETEFYKKGNMIFNLDKAKDLRSTTEEVLIVEGYMDVVSVYASGIKNVISNSGTALTERQITLIWKFFSNPIICLDGDDSGQNAAL
;
A
#
# COMPACT_ATOMS: atom_id res chain seq x y z
N PRO A 1 -10.91 0.25 17.91
CA PRO A 1 -11.21 -1.18 18.21
C PRO A 1 -11.48 -1.99 16.95
N GLU A 2 -12.36 -1.55 16.04
CA GLU A 2 -12.80 -2.32 14.86
C GLU A 2 -11.64 -2.66 13.90
N ALA A 3 -10.84 -1.67 13.52
CA ALA A 3 -9.69 -1.87 12.64
C ALA A 3 -8.65 -2.80 13.26
N LEU A 4 -8.37 -2.65 14.57
CA LEU A 4 -7.45 -3.52 15.28
C LEU A 4 -7.95 -4.96 15.31
N ASN A 5 -9.24 -5.16 15.62
CA ASN A 5 -9.86 -6.49 15.61
C ASN A 5 -9.80 -7.13 14.21
N TYR A 6 -10.02 -6.33 13.16
CA TYR A 6 -9.91 -6.80 11.78
C TYR A 6 -8.50 -7.30 11.46
N ILE A 7 -7.47 -6.52 11.82
CA ILE A 7 -6.06 -6.88 11.60
C ILE A 7 -5.67 -8.12 12.40
N GLN A 8 -6.08 -8.20 13.67
CA GLN A 8 -5.83 -9.36 14.53
C GLN A 8 -6.49 -10.64 14.02
N LYS A 9 -7.73 -10.57 13.51
CA LYS A 9 -8.40 -11.72 12.84
C LYS A 9 -7.68 -12.20 11.60
N ARG A 10 -6.84 -11.37 10.99
CA ARG A 10 -5.94 -11.72 9.87
C ARG A 10 -4.60 -12.29 10.35
N GLY A 11 -4.43 -12.55 11.64
CA GLY A 11 -3.20 -13.10 12.20
C GLY A 11 -2.07 -12.10 12.38
N LEU A 12 -2.33 -10.80 12.19
CA LEU A 12 -1.30 -9.76 12.30
C LEU A 12 -1.22 -9.26 13.74
N ASN A 13 -0.05 -9.40 14.33
CA ASN A 13 0.24 -8.96 15.69
C ASN A 13 0.72 -7.50 15.74
N LYS A 14 0.94 -6.99 16.97
CA LYS A 14 1.36 -5.63 17.21
C LYS A 14 2.70 -5.30 16.53
N ASN A 15 3.66 -6.23 16.53
CA ASN A 15 4.97 -6.01 15.94
C ASN A 15 4.86 -5.78 14.42
N ILE A 16 4.00 -6.52 13.74
CA ILE A 16 3.75 -6.34 12.28
C ILE A 16 3.06 -5.01 12.01
N ILE A 17 2.11 -4.60 12.86
CA ILE A 17 1.45 -3.28 12.73
C ILE A 17 2.49 -2.15 12.82
N GLU A 18 3.41 -2.23 13.78
CA GLU A 18 4.47 -1.26 13.97
C GLU A 18 5.52 -1.31 12.85
N GLU A 19 5.92 -2.51 12.44
CA GLU A 19 6.89 -2.75 11.36
C GLU A 19 6.45 -2.13 10.03
N PHE A 20 5.18 -2.31 9.66
CA PHE A 20 4.59 -1.75 8.45
C PHE A 20 3.95 -0.38 8.67
N LYS A 21 3.98 0.16 9.88
CA LYS A 21 3.34 1.44 10.27
C LYS A 21 1.87 1.49 9.83
N LEU A 22 1.15 0.36 9.99
CA LEU A 22 -0.24 0.28 9.59
C LEU A 22 -1.09 1.26 10.38
N GLY A 23 -1.90 2.04 9.67
CA GLY A 23 -2.80 3.04 10.24
C GLY A 23 -4.27 2.73 9.99
N TYR A 24 -5.14 3.58 10.51
CA TYR A 24 -6.58 3.56 10.22
C TYR A 24 -7.14 4.97 10.18
N VAL A 25 -7.91 5.28 9.14
CA VAL A 25 -8.66 6.53 9.03
C VAL A 25 -10.12 6.28 9.41
N PRO A 26 -10.62 6.81 10.53
CA PRO A 26 -12.01 6.66 10.92
C PRO A 26 -12.93 7.49 10.00
N TRP A 27 -14.20 7.09 9.89
CA TRP A 27 -15.22 7.80 9.09
C TRP A 27 -15.34 9.29 9.45
N LYS A 28 -15.31 9.60 10.74
CA LYS A 28 -15.29 10.98 11.24
C LYS A 28 -13.91 11.24 11.81
N ASN A 29 -13.22 12.20 11.22
CA ASN A 29 -11.93 12.68 11.68
C ASN A 29 -11.82 14.18 11.38
N ASN A 30 -10.92 14.85 12.07
CA ASN A 30 -10.57 16.26 11.88
C ASN A 30 -9.14 16.44 11.37
N PHE A 31 -8.62 15.44 10.67
CA PHE A 31 -7.21 15.44 10.25
C PHE A 31 -6.94 16.54 9.21
N HIS A 32 -7.88 16.84 8.32
CA HIS A 32 -7.77 17.95 7.38
C HIS A 32 -7.61 19.30 8.11
N GLU A 33 -8.45 19.57 9.11
CA GLU A 33 -8.37 20.77 9.93
C GLU A 33 -7.05 20.85 10.72
N PHE A 34 -6.54 19.71 11.17
CA PHE A 34 -5.23 19.61 11.83
C PHE A 34 -4.09 19.96 10.86
N LEU A 35 -4.15 19.48 9.62
CA LEU A 35 -3.14 19.79 8.60
C LEU A 35 -3.15 21.26 8.24
N LEU A 36 -4.31 21.89 8.09
CA LEU A 36 -4.45 23.34 7.79
C LEU A 36 -3.81 24.25 8.84
N LYS A 37 -3.58 23.76 10.07
CA LYS A 37 -2.84 24.52 11.10
C LYS A 37 -1.33 24.54 10.86
N LYS A 38 -0.80 23.68 10.01
CA LYS A 38 0.64 23.48 9.80
C LYS A 38 1.09 23.71 8.37
N TYR A 39 0.22 23.49 7.40
CA TYR A 39 0.52 23.48 5.98
C TYR A 39 -0.49 24.34 5.22
N SER A 40 -0.09 24.83 4.06
CA SER A 40 -0.99 25.53 3.16
C SER A 40 -2.04 24.56 2.56
N GLU A 41 -3.19 25.11 2.15
CA GLU A 41 -4.21 24.32 1.43
C GLU A 41 -3.64 23.75 0.12
N GLU A 42 -2.74 24.47 -0.54
CA GLU A 42 -2.06 24.04 -1.76
C GLU A 42 -1.18 22.81 -1.50
N ASP A 43 -0.36 22.83 -0.46
CA ASP A 43 0.49 21.70 -0.08
C ASP A 43 -0.36 20.47 0.27
N ILE A 44 -1.47 20.67 1.01
CA ILE A 44 -2.39 19.57 1.36
C ILE A 44 -3.00 18.96 0.10
N ASN A 45 -3.40 19.78 -0.87
CA ASN A 45 -3.97 19.31 -2.13
C ASN A 45 -2.97 18.49 -2.94
N LEU A 46 -1.68 18.88 -2.96
CA LEU A 46 -0.62 18.15 -3.66
C LEU A 46 -0.40 16.73 -3.08
N THR A 47 -0.74 16.49 -1.82
CA THR A 47 -0.63 15.14 -1.23
C THR A 47 -1.61 14.13 -1.81
N GLY A 48 -2.73 14.59 -2.40
CA GLY A 48 -3.83 13.75 -2.86
C GLY A 48 -4.57 12.99 -1.76
N LEU A 49 -4.38 13.35 -0.48
CA LEU A 49 -5.10 12.75 0.66
C LEU A 49 -6.58 13.13 0.68
N TYR A 50 -6.91 14.25 0.08
CA TYR A 50 -8.27 14.79 0.01
C TYR A 50 -8.65 15.09 -1.43
N PHE A 51 -9.93 15.20 -1.67
CA PHE A 51 -10.48 15.76 -2.91
C PHE A 51 -11.66 16.67 -2.57
N LYS A 52 -11.82 17.73 -3.34
CA LYS A 52 -12.91 18.67 -3.18
C LYS A 52 -14.15 18.13 -3.87
N ASN A 53 -15.25 18.07 -3.16
CA ASN A 53 -16.55 17.72 -3.73
C ASN A 53 -17.10 18.92 -4.51
N ASP A 54 -17.27 18.79 -5.82
CA ASP A 54 -17.71 19.89 -6.70
C ASP A 54 -19.08 20.44 -6.35
N LYS A 55 -19.98 19.60 -5.78
CA LYS A 55 -21.34 20.02 -5.42
C LYS A 55 -21.40 20.78 -4.09
N THR A 56 -20.57 20.43 -3.14
CA THR A 56 -20.65 20.99 -1.77
C THR A 56 -19.48 21.91 -1.45
N GLY A 57 -18.43 21.92 -2.25
CA GLY A 57 -17.18 22.62 -2.00
C GLY A 57 -16.37 22.09 -0.82
N LYS A 58 -16.83 21.02 -0.16
CA LYS A 58 -16.18 20.44 1.02
C LYS A 58 -15.07 19.48 0.63
N TYR A 59 -14.02 19.45 1.41
CA TYR A 59 -12.99 18.44 1.31
C TYR A 59 -13.47 17.11 1.86
N ILE A 60 -13.20 16.05 1.11
CA ILE A 60 -13.51 14.66 1.48
C ILE A 60 -12.20 13.92 1.59
N ASP A 61 -12.00 13.24 2.72
CA ASP A 61 -10.86 12.34 2.93
C ASP A 61 -10.95 11.13 2.00
N ARG A 62 -9.90 10.92 1.21
CA ARG A 62 -9.81 9.80 0.25
C ARG A 62 -9.87 8.45 0.93
N PHE A 63 -9.31 8.35 2.13
CA PHE A 63 -9.06 7.08 2.81
C PHE A 63 -10.04 6.77 3.94
N ASN A 64 -11.18 7.47 4.00
CA ASN A 64 -12.19 7.24 5.03
C ASN A 64 -12.52 5.75 5.23
N SER A 65 -12.62 5.32 6.49
CA SER A 65 -12.96 3.96 6.93
C SER A 65 -12.01 2.87 6.41
N ARG A 66 -10.73 3.20 6.20
CA ARG A 66 -9.75 2.29 5.63
C ARG A 66 -8.57 2.04 6.55
N ILE A 67 -8.08 0.81 6.52
CA ILE A 67 -6.72 0.49 6.98
C ILE A 67 -5.76 1.07 5.96
N ILE A 68 -4.69 1.70 6.46
CA ILE A 68 -3.69 2.39 5.66
C ILE A 68 -2.39 1.60 5.65
N PHE A 69 -1.88 1.43 4.45
CA PHE A 69 -0.57 0.85 4.16
C PHE A 69 0.32 1.96 3.61
N PRO A 70 1.31 2.44 4.37
CA PRO A 70 2.31 3.36 3.82
C PRO A 70 3.07 2.71 2.67
N VAL A 71 3.17 3.42 1.55
CA VAL A 71 3.95 3.00 0.38
C VAL A 71 5.24 3.79 0.36
N ASN A 72 6.35 3.08 0.50
CA ASN A 72 7.66 3.69 0.59
C ASN A 72 8.38 3.66 -0.75
N ASN A 73 9.24 4.65 -0.97
CA ASN A 73 10.26 4.59 -2.01
C ASN A 73 11.38 3.61 -1.60
N ILE A 74 12.37 3.42 -2.49
CA ILE A 74 13.47 2.47 -2.25
C ILE A 74 14.38 2.86 -1.07
N THR A 75 14.34 4.11 -0.62
CA THR A 75 15.10 4.61 0.54
C THR A 75 14.32 4.49 1.85
N GLY A 76 13.04 4.08 1.81
CA GLY A 76 12.20 3.90 2.98
C GLY A 76 11.36 5.12 3.36
N ASP A 77 11.36 6.18 2.54
CA ASP A 77 10.52 7.35 2.75
C ASP A 77 9.10 7.07 2.27
N THR A 78 8.11 7.40 3.09
CA THR A 78 6.70 7.22 2.71
C THR A 78 6.29 8.30 1.68
N ILE A 79 5.90 7.87 0.48
CA ILE A 79 5.55 8.73 -0.65
C ILE A 79 4.09 8.59 -1.10
N ALA A 80 3.38 7.58 -0.62
CA ALA A 80 1.97 7.33 -0.94
C ALA A 80 1.33 6.41 0.10
N PHE A 81 0.06 6.15 -0.08
CA PHE A 81 -0.72 5.24 0.77
C PHE A 81 -1.59 4.31 -0.07
N GLY A 82 -1.68 3.05 0.36
CA GLY A 82 -2.76 2.15 0.00
C GLY A 82 -3.82 2.15 1.11
N GLY A 83 -5.09 2.01 0.75
CA GLY A 83 -6.17 1.97 1.72
C GLY A 83 -7.14 0.82 1.48
N ARG A 84 -7.37 -0.05 2.48
CA ARG A 84 -8.32 -1.15 2.43
C ARG A 84 -9.55 -0.85 3.28
N ILE A 85 -10.74 -0.89 2.68
CA ILE A 85 -12.00 -0.79 3.42
C ILE A 85 -12.22 -2.05 4.25
N ILE A 86 -12.67 -1.87 5.52
CA ILE A 86 -12.84 -2.99 6.46
C ILE A 86 -14.28 -3.45 6.59
N ARG A 87 -15.23 -2.64 6.14
CA ARG A 87 -16.67 -2.95 6.15
C ARG A 87 -17.14 -3.34 4.76
N GLU A 88 -18.19 -4.13 4.70
CA GLU A 88 -18.91 -4.36 3.45
C GLU A 88 -19.40 -3.02 2.87
N SER A 89 -19.08 -2.78 1.63
CA SER A 89 -19.37 -1.53 0.95
C SER A 89 -19.42 -1.73 -0.56
N LYS A 90 -20.20 -0.89 -1.24
CA LYS A 90 -20.19 -0.79 -2.71
C LYS A 90 -18.93 -0.08 -3.25
N LEU A 91 -18.12 0.51 -2.36
CA LEU A 91 -16.87 1.17 -2.73
C LEU A 91 -15.78 0.13 -3.03
N ALA A 92 -14.79 0.54 -3.82
CA ALA A 92 -13.64 -0.29 -4.11
C ALA A 92 -12.97 -0.79 -2.83
N LYS A 93 -12.67 -2.10 -2.78
CA LYS A 93 -12.04 -2.78 -1.64
C LYS A 93 -10.69 -2.15 -1.30
N TYR A 94 -9.89 -1.86 -2.32
CA TYR A 94 -8.61 -1.16 -2.21
C TYR A 94 -8.63 0.13 -3.02
N ILE A 95 -7.96 1.15 -2.53
CA ILE A 95 -7.64 2.37 -3.26
C ILE A 95 -6.19 2.76 -2.96
N ASN A 96 -5.60 3.51 -3.88
CA ASN A 96 -4.26 4.06 -3.71
C ASN A 96 -4.31 5.59 -3.72
N SER A 97 -3.24 6.22 -3.23
CA SER A 97 -2.97 7.63 -3.53
C SER A 97 -3.04 7.87 -5.04
N PRO A 98 -3.47 9.05 -5.48
CA PRO A 98 -3.31 9.44 -6.87
C PRO A 98 -1.81 9.55 -7.19
N GLU A 99 -1.47 9.56 -8.46
CA GLU A 99 -0.10 9.86 -8.87
C GLU A 99 0.27 11.29 -8.48
N THR A 100 1.49 11.45 -7.98
CA THR A 100 2.07 12.73 -7.60
C THR A 100 3.45 12.87 -8.25
N GLU A 101 4.14 13.97 -7.98
CA GLU A 101 5.54 14.14 -8.38
C GLU A 101 6.43 13.01 -7.82
N PHE A 102 6.19 12.59 -6.57
CA PHE A 102 6.98 11.57 -5.87
C PHE A 102 6.48 10.15 -6.09
N TYR A 103 5.21 9.96 -6.42
CA TYR A 103 4.58 8.66 -6.53
C TYR A 103 4.05 8.39 -7.94
N LYS A 104 4.66 7.43 -8.62
CA LYS A 104 4.19 6.85 -9.89
C LYS A 104 3.96 5.36 -9.68
N LYS A 105 2.69 4.93 -9.68
CA LYS A 105 2.30 3.56 -9.34
C LYS A 105 3.06 2.51 -10.16
N GLY A 106 3.21 2.74 -11.47
CA GLY A 106 3.93 1.84 -12.37
C GLY A 106 5.45 1.74 -12.15
N ASN A 107 6.01 2.54 -11.23
CA ASN A 107 7.44 2.53 -10.89
C ASN A 107 7.69 1.98 -9.47
N MET A 108 6.63 1.69 -8.72
CA MET A 108 6.74 1.34 -7.30
C MET A 108 6.45 -0.13 -7.06
N ILE A 109 7.18 -0.70 -6.14
CA ILE A 109 6.98 -2.06 -5.62
C ILE A 109 6.85 -1.96 -4.10
N PHE A 110 5.71 -2.38 -3.58
CA PHE A 110 5.46 -2.39 -2.14
C PHE A 110 6.38 -3.38 -1.42
N ASN A 111 6.95 -2.96 -0.29
CA ASN A 111 7.90 -3.69 0.55
C ASN A 111 9.28 -3.95 -0.08
N LEU A 112 9.59 -3.42 -1.27
CA LEU A 112 10.92 -3.59 -1.85
C LEU A 112 12.00 -2.84 -1.04
N ASP A 113 11.63 -1.75 -0.37
CA ASP A 113 12.51 -1.00 0.54
C ASP A 113 13.09 -1.86 1.66
N LYS A 114 12.33 -2.86 2.15
CA LYS A 114 12.78 -3.83 3.16
C LYS A 114 13.36 -5.09 2.52
N ALA A 115 12.67 -5.66 1.53
CA ALA A 115 13.08 -6.92 0.91
C ALA A 115 14.47 -6.85 0.27
N LYS A 116 14.86 -5.71 -0.31
CA LYS A 116 16.18 -5.51 -0.94
C LYS A 116 17.37 -5.79 -0.01
N ASP A 117 17.18 -5.62 1.30
CA ASP A 117 18.26 -5.84 2.28
C ASP A 117 18.59 -7.33 2.43
N LEU A 118 17.72 -8.21 1.94
CA LEU A 118 17.91 -9.66 1.94
C LEU A 118 18.68 -10.17 0.70
N ARG A 119 19.02 -9.31 -0.25
CA ARG A 119 19.70 -9.69 -1.50
C ARG A 119 21.06 -10.41 -1.30
N SER A 120 21.68 -10.23 -0.13
CA SER A 120 22.92 -10.94 0.22
C SER A 120 22.69 -12.36 0.74
N THR A 121 21.45 -12.71 1.09
CA THR A 121 21.08 -13.99 1.68
C THR A 121 20.20 -14.86 0.77
N THR A 122 19.53 -14.25 -0.19
CA THR A 122 18.68 -14.96 -1.16
C THR A 122 18.63 -14.23 -2.50
N GLU A 123 18.58 -14.99 -3.58
CA GLU A 123 18.32 -14.51 -4.94
C GLU A 123 16.82 -14.47 -5.26
N GLU A 124 15.99 -15.08 -4.42
CA GLU A 124 14.57 -15.22 -4.63
C GLU A 124 13.78 -14.08 -3.97
N VAL A 125 12.71 -13.66 -4.62
CA VAL A 125 11.69 -12.78 -4.06
C VAL A 125 10.31 -13.25 -4.47
N LEU A 126 9.39 -13.32 -3.52
CA LEU A 126 8.01 -13.69 -3.76
C LEU A 126 7.21 -12.45 -4.18
N ILE A 127 6.54 -12.52 -5.32
CA ILE A 127 5.66 -11.48 -5.83
C ILE A 127 4.21 -11.92 -5.60
N VAL A 128 3.49 -11.18 -4.76
CA VAL A 128 2.07 -11.41 -4.45
C VAL A 128 1.20 -10.24 -4.93
N GLU A 129 -0.13 -10.39 -4.93
CA GLU A 129 -1.03 -9.41 -5.56
C GLU A 129 -1.12 -8.07 -4.82
N GLY A 130 -1.26 -8.08 -3.50
CA GLY A 130 -1.64 -6.87 -2.79
C GLY A 130 -0.92 -6.63 -1.46
N TYR A 131 -1.24 -5.48 -0.87
CA TYR A 131 -0.66 -5.04 0.40
C TYR A 131 -0.86 -6.04 1.54
N MET A 132 -2.08 -6.57 1.67
CA MET A 132 -2.43 -7.48 2.76
C MET A 132 -1.70 -8.82 2.60
N ASP A 133 -1.51 -9.28 1.37
CA ASP A 133 -0.84 -10.53 1.06
C ASP A 133 0.64 -10.44 1.44
N VAL A 134 1.30 -9.32 1.07
CA VAL A 134 2.67 -9.03 1.53
C VAL A 134 2.76 -9.06 3.05
N VAL A 135 1.88 -8.32 3.75
CA VAL A 135 1.94 -8.23 5.21
C VAL A 135 1.68 -9.58 5.86
N SER A 136 0.76 -10.39 5.32
CA SER A 136 0.45 -11.73 5.84
C SER A 136 1.61 -12.73 5.62
N VAL A 137 2.18 -12.75 4.41
CA VAL A 137 3.34 -13.60 4.09
C VAL A 137 4.56 -13.17 4.89
N TYR A 138 4.79 -11.87 5.03
CA TYR A 138 5.87 -11.34 5.87
C TYR A 138 5.69 -11.75 7.34
N ALA A 139 4.46 -11.71 7.86
CA ALA A 139 4.14 -12.14 9.22
C ALA A 139 4.37 -13.63 9.46
N SER A 140 4.24 -14.49 8.42
CA SER A 140 4.54 -15.92 8.51
C SER A 140 6.03 -16.25 8.53
N GLY A 141 6.91 -15.25 8.35
CA GLY A 141 8.37 -15.41 8.39
C GLY A 141 9.07 -15.24 7.04
N ILE A 142 8.34 -15.22 5.92
CA ILE A 142 8.91 -15.01 4.58
C ILE A 142 9.07 -13.51 4.35
N LYS A 143 10.29 -13.00 4.52
CA LYS A 143 10.57 -11.56 4.51
C LYS A 143 10.85 -11.00 3.11
N ASN A 144 11.32 -11.83 2.19
CA ASN A 144 11.58 -11.52 0.78
C ASN A 144 10.30 -11.58 -0.06
N VAL A 145 9.27 -10.84 0.34
CA VAL A 145 7.96 -10.74 -0.32
C VAL A 145 7.65 -9.31 -0.72
N ILE A 146 7.14 -9.12 -1.92
CA ILE A 146 6.82 -7.81 -2.52
C ILE A 146 5.49 -7.86 -3.27
N SER A 147 4.96 -6.70 -3.64
CA SER A 147 3.76 -6.60 -4.48
C SER A 147 3.82 -5.38 -5.41
N ASN A 148 3.26 -5.55 -6.61
CA ASN A 148 2.98 -4.46 -7.55
C ASN A 148 1.68 -3.69 -7.24
N SER A 149 1.01 -4.03 -6.10
CA SER A 149 -0.17 -3.33 -5.57
C SER A 149 -1.41 -3.38 -6.48
N GLY A 150 -1.68 -4.55 -7.08
CA GLY A 150 -2.94 -4.84 -7.80
C GLY A 150 -3.03 -4.23 -9.20
N THR A 151 -1.94 -4.26 -9.95
CA THR A 151 -1.88 -3.98 -11.40
C THR A 151 -1.01 -5.03 -12.08
N ALA A 152 -1.06 -5.11 -13.42
CA ALA A 152 -0.05 -5.88 -14.16
C ALA A 152 1.35 -5.31 -13.89
N LEU A 153 2.36 -6.18 -13.82
CA LEU A 153 3.75 -5.77 -13.69
C LEU A 153 4.18 -4.95 -14.92
N THR A 154 4.75 -3.78 -14.68
CA THR A 154 5.34 -2.97 -15.74
C THR A 154 6.79 -3.35 -15.98
N GLU A 155 7.32 -3.06 -17.18
CA GLU A 155 8.74 -3.27 -17.47
C GLU A 155 9.67 -2.56 -16.48
N ARG A 156 9.28 -1.37 -16.02
CA ARG A 156 10.04 -0.61 -15.02
C ARG A 156 10.07 -1.32 -13.67
N GLN A 157 8.94 -1.89 -13.26
CA GLN A 157 8.86 -2.68 -12.02
C GLN A 157 9.71 -3.95 -12.12
N ILE A 158 9.63 -4.67 -13.24
CA ILE A 158 10.45 -5.86 -13.50
C ILE A 158 11.95 -5.50 -13.47
N THR A 159 12.35 -4.44 -14.18
CA THR A 159 13.74 -3.96 -14.18
C THR A 159 14.19 -3.56 -12.77
N LEU A 160 13.30 -2.97 -11.96
CA LEU A 160 13.62 -2.61 -10.58
C LEU A 160 13.82 -3.84 -9.69
N ILE A 161 12.98 -4.87 -9.82
CA ILE A 161 13.10 -6.13 -9.07
C ILE A 161 14.42 -6.82 -9.41
N TRP A 162 14.77 -6.91 -10.69
CA TRP A 162 16.01 -7.58 -11.15
C TRP A 162 17.30 -6.89 -10.70
N LYS A 163 17.26 -5.65 -10.25
CA LYS A 163 18.44 -5.01 -9.62
C LYS A 163 18.82 -5.66 -8.27
N PHE A 164 17.90 -6.37 -7.64
CA PHE A 164 18.08 -6.92 -6.30
C PHE A 164 17.91 -8.43 -6.23
N PHE A 165 17.08 -9.02 -7.10
CA PHE A 165 16.74 -10.44 -7.09
C PHE A 165 16.78 -11.00 -8.50
N SER A 166 17.54 -12.10 -8.70
CA SER A 166 17.64 -12.77 -10.00
C SER A 166 16.52 -13.78 -10.24
N ASN A 167 15.87 -14.28 -9.17
CA ASN A 167 14.85 -15.33 -9.22
C ASN A 167 13.51 -14.86 -8.61
N PRO A 168 12.73 -13.99 -9.27
CA PRO A 168 11.39 -13.64 -8.81
C PRO A 168 10.42 -14.80 -8.98
N ILE A 169 9.68 -15.13 -7.92
CA ILE A 169 8.66 -16.18 -7.89
C ILE A 169 7.29 -15.50 -7.87
N ILE A 170 6.47 -15.71 -8.89
CA ILE A 170 5.13 -15.14 -8.99
C ILE A 170 4.15 -16.05 -8.26
N CYS A 171 3.42 -15.49 -7.28
CA CYS A 171 2.41 -16.17 -6.48
C CYS A 171 1.16 -15.29 -6.44
N LEU A 172 0.28 -15.49 -7.42
CA LEU A 172 -0.97 -14.77 -7.58
C LEU A 172 -2.16 -15.66 -7.17
N ASP A 173 -3.31 -15.04 -6.92
CA ASP A 173 -4.53 -15.77 -6.62
C ASP A 173 -4.92 -16.70 -7.80
N GLY A 174 -5.47 -17.87 -7.51
CA GLY A 174 -5.85 -18.87 -8.53
C GLY A 174 -7.15 -18.54 -9.27
N ASP A 175 -7.65 -17.30 -9.17
CA ASP A 175 -8.82 -16.84 -9.90
C ASP A 175 -8.48 -16.37 -11.33
N ASP A 176 -9.50 -16.09 -12.12
CA ASP A 176 -9.34 -15.66 -13.53
C ASP A 176 -8.48 -14.37 -13.65
N SER A 177 -8.53 -13.50 -12.65
CA SER A 177 -7.75 -12.26 -12.63
C SER A 177 -6.26 -12.54 -12.42
N GLY A 178 -5.92 -13.39 -11.47
CA GLY A 178 -4.53 -13.80 -11.19
C GLY A 178 -3.92 -14.60 -12.34
N GLN A 179 -4.70 -15.51 -12.95
CA GLN A 179 -4.25 -16.25 -14.12
C GLN A 179 -3.94 -15.34 -15.32
N ASN A 180 -4.81 -14.36 -15.60
CA ASN A 180 -4.57 -13.38 -16.68
C ASN A 180 -3.39 -12.44 -16.38
N ALA A 181 -3.09 -12.18 -15.11
CA ALA A 181 -1.96 -11.34 -14.72
C ALA A 181 -0.60 -12.08 -14.78
N ALA A 182 -0.62 -13.41 -14.81
CA ALA A 182 0.57 -14.26 -14.90
C ALA A 182 1.03 -14.53 -16.34
N LEU A 183 0.20 -14.25 -17.35
CA LEU A 183 0.47 -14.38 -18.79
C LEU A 183 1.05 -13.09 -19.36
#